data_8272d62825c24c3ee0fa3cbaa8b5e300
#
_entry.id   8272d62825c24c3ee0fa3cbaa8b5e300
#
_cell.length_a   1.000
_cell.length_b   1.000
_cell.length_c   1.000
_cell.angle_alpha   90.00
_cell.angle_beta   90.00
_cell.angle_gamma   90.00
#
_symmetry.space_group_name_H-M   'P 1'
#
loop_
_entity.id
_entity.type
_entity.pdbx_description
1 polymer ?
#
loop_
_entity_poly.entity_id
_entity_poly.type
_entity_poly.pdbx_seq_one_letter_code
_entity_poly.pdbx_strand_id
1 'polypeptide(L)'
;GNATIVPFTVSSGTPSQKCSFYGVGELNLLRQKEPYEFEEGESPYESVKRIRLPFSKGKPSDSLIQLTPPAEEKTWKMRNITFDEKTIPKGHFIFFSRLNNPIGLAFGENKFVLARGESKKVKATPKAKQNDVMELLAYESKNGKWEEAFSRKWPYSPDLRGLYFIGMKRNRIRVNRIVEFSLPMEN
;
A
#
# COMPACT_ATOMS: atom_id res chain seq x y z
N GLY A 1 7.21 28.06 14.23
CA GLY A 1 7.47 27.80 12.81
C GLY A 1 6.15 27.74 12.06
N ASN A 2 6.07 28.36 10.89
CA ASN A 2 4.86 28.35 10.08
C ASN A 2 4.66 26.94 9.50
N ALA A 3 3.47 26.39 9.65
CA ALA A 3 3.09 25.13 8.99
C ALA A 3 2.91 25.38 7.49
N THR A 4 3.52 24.55 6.67
CA THR A 4 3.36 24.60 5.22
C THR A 4 2.32 23.56 4.79
N ILE A 5 1.32 24.00 4.02
CA ILE A 5 0.33 23.10 3.42
C ILE A 5 0.87 22.66 2.06
N VAL A 6 1.02 21.33 1.88
CA VAL A 6 1.43 20.75 0.61
C VAL A 6 0.23 20.00 0.02
N PRO A 7 -0.31 20.46 -1.12
CA PRO A 7 -1.42 19.79 -1.78
C PRO A 7 -0.96 18.48 -2.41
N PHE A 8 -1.78 17.45 -2.31
CA PHE A 8 -1.55 16.17 -3.01
C PHE A 8 -2.88 15.50 -3.34
N THR A 9 -2.87 14.69 -4.39
CA THR A 9 -4.05 13.95 -4.82
C THR A 9 -3.98 12.52 -4.30
N VAL A 10 -5.05 12.07 -3.66
CA VAL A 10 -5.21 10.67 -3.23
C VAL A 10 -6.10 9.93 -4.23
N SER A 11 -5.56 8.90 -4.84
CA SER A 11 -6.29 8.05 -5.79
C SER A 11 -6.44 6.64 -5.24
N SER A 12 -7.54 5.98 -5.60
CA SER A 12 -7.76 4.58 -5.21
C SER A 12 -6.79 3.64 -5.94
N GLY A 13 -5.96 2.94 -5.17
CA GLY A 13 -5.07 1.91 -5.70
C GLY A 13 -3.77 2.40 -6.34
N THR A 14 -3.53 3.72 -6.32
CA THR A 14 -2.29 4.33 -6.80
C THR A 14 -1.67 5.17 -5.69
N PRO A 15 -0.35 5.15 -5.48
CA PRO A 15 0.29 6.07 -4.55
C PRO A 15 0.17 7.51 -5.07
N SER A 16 0.05 8.45 -4.15
CA SER A 16 0.22 9.87 -4.45
C SER A 16 1.68 10.19 -4.78
N GLN A 17 1.92 11.40 -5.23
CA GLN A 17 3.27 11.93 -5.34
C GLN A 17 4.02 11.76 -4.01
N LYS A 18 5.31 11.42 -4.07
CA LYS A 18 6.18 11.36 -2.90
C LYS A 18 6.41 12.77 -2.37
N CYS A 19 6.13 12.97 -1.09
CA CYS A 19 6.36 14.23 -0.39
C CYS A 19 7.42 14.03 0.70
N SER A 20 8.36 14.97 0.80
CA SER A 20 9.33 15.03 1.89
C SER A 20 8.75 15.83 3.05
N PHE A 21 8.87 15.30 4.25
CA PHE A 21 8.42 15.97 5.47
C PHE A 21 9.58 16.12 6.46
N TYR A 22 9.74 17.33 6.96
CA TYR A 22 10.72 17.70 7.99
C TYR A 22 9.96 18.27 9.18
N GLY A 23 9.95 17.58 10.32
CA GLY A 23 9.21 18.06 11.49
C GLY A 23 9.20 17.10 12.68
N VAL A 24 8.36 17.38 13.64
CA VAL A 24 8.29 16.68 14.94
C VAL A 24 7.52 15.36 14.94
N GLY A 25 7.28 14.76 13.78
CA GLY A 25 6.65 13.45 13.70
C GLY A 25 5.13 13.45 13.65
N GLU A 26 4.50 14.60 13.56
CA GLU A 26 3.05 14.68 13.37
C GLU A 26 2.72 15.36 12.03
N LEU A 27 1.94 14.66 11.21
CA LEU A 27 1.31 15.20 10.01
C LEU A 27 -0.17 15.41 10.28
N ASN A 28 -0.71 16.54 9.87
CA ASN A 28 -2.14 16.76 9.84
C ASN A 28 -2.64 16.64 8.40
N LEU A 29 -3.46 15.64 8.12
CA LEU A 29 -4.15 15.54 6.84
C LEU A 29 -5.35 16.45 6.83
N LEU A 30 -5.38 17.34 5.88
CA LEU A 30 -6.44 18.33 5.70
C LEU A 30 -7.23 17.95 4.44
N ARG A 31 -8.55 18.11 4.48
CA ARG A 31 -9.42 18.16 3.31
C ARG A 31 -9.74 19.61 3.02
N GLN A 32 -9.63 20.02 1.78
CA GLN A 32 -10.21 21.30 1.36
C GLN A 32 -11.73 21.18 1.38
N LYS A 33 -12.38 22.11 2.03
CA LYS A 33 -13.83 22.25 2.05
C LYS A 33 -14.31 22.82 0.70
N GLU A 34 -15.52 22.46 0.31
CA GLU A 34 -16.19 23.12 -0.80
C GLU A 34 -16.57 24.55 -0.42
N PRO A 35 -16.69 25.50 -1.38
CA PRO A 35 -16.98 26.90 -1.07
C PRO A 35 -18.23 27.15 -0.21
N TYR A 36 -19.19 26.23 -0.25
CA TYR A 36 -20.44 26.32 0.53
C TYR A 36 -20.33 25.66 1.93
N GLU A 37 -19.19 25.05 2.27
CA GLU A 37 -18.98 24.36 3.55
C GLU A 37 -18.31 25.27 4.61
N PHE A 38 -18.00 26.52 4.30
CA PHE A 38 -17.36 27.45 5.24
C PHE A 38 -17.77 28.89 4.99
N GLU A 39 -17.77 29.70 6.05
CA GLU A 39 -18.09 31.15 6.01
C GLU A 39 -16.82 31.98 5.84
N GLU A 40 -17.04 33.28 5.51
CA GLU A 40 -15.94 34.24 5.39
C GLU A 40 -15.20 34.36 6.73
N GLY A 41 -13.87 34.19 6.72
CA GLY A 41 -13.02 34.20 7.92
C GLY A 41 -12.79 32.82 8.54
N GLU A 42 -13.51 31.78 8.13
CA GLU A 42 -13.22 30.40 8.54
C GLU A 42 -12.09 29.77 7.70
N SER A 43 -11.45 28.74 8.26
CA SER A 43 -10.46 27.99 7.53
C SER A 43 -11.09 27.21 6.37
N PRO A 44 -10.59 27.36 5.12
CA PRO A 44 -11.04 26.55 4.00
C PRO A 44 -10.62 25.09 4.10
N TYR A 45 -9.97 24.70 5.19
CA TYR A 45 -9.49 23.33 5.42
C TYR A 45 -10.06 22.77 6.71
N GLU A 46 -10.42 21.50 6.68
CA GLU A 46 -10.77 20.74 7.87
C GLU A 46 -9.76 19.61 8.12
N SER A 47 -9.50 19.32 9.38
CA SER A 47 -8.60 18.22 9.76
C SER A 47 -9.31 16.87 9.59
N VAL A 48 -8.82 16.06 8.68
CA VAL A 48 -9.32 14.70 8.47
C VAL A 48 -8.68 13.73 9.44
N LYS A 49 -7.37 13.82 9.64
CA LYS A 49 -6.63 12.91 10.52
C LYS A 49 -5.26 13.47 10.91
N ARG A 50 -4.91 13.35 12.18
CA ARG A 50 -3.53 13.51 12.64
C ARG A 50 -2.81 12.17 12.58
N ILE A 51 -1.60 12.20 12.03
CA ILE A 51 -0.76 11.04 11.81
C ILE A 51 0.51 11.20 12.61
N ARG A 52 0.82 10.24 13.45
CA ARG A 52 2.16 10.11 14.03
C ARG A 52 3.00 9.23 13.12
N LEU A 53 4.07 9.82 12.59
CA LEU A 53 5.07 9.08 11.84
C LEU A 53 6.08 8.46 12.80
N PRO A 54 6.53 7.22 12.58
CA PRO A 54 7.62 6.66 13.35
C PRO A 54 8.89 7.46 13.02
N PHE A 55 9.41 8.16 14.00
CA PHE A 55 10.62 8.97 13.87
C PHE A 55 11.83 8.22 14.41
N SER A 56 12.84 8.08 13.57
CA SER A 56 14.20 7.81 14.03
C SER A 56 14.97 9.13 13.95
N LYS A 57 15.31 9.69 15.09
CA LYS A 57 16.03 10.97 15.20
C LYS A 57 17.21 11.01 14.22
N GLY A 58 17.16 11.91 13.24
CA GLY A 58 18.25 12.14 12.29
C GLY A 58 18.39 11.11 11.14
N LYS A 59 17.43 10.18 10.95
CA LYS A 59 17.47 9.25 9.81
C LYS A 59 16.22 9.40 8.95
N PRO A 60 16.37 9.62 7.63
CA PRO A 60 15.22 9.61 6.73
C PRO A 60 14.59 8.21 6.72
N SER A 61 13.28 8.14 6.70
CA SER A 61 12.53 6.89 6.50
C SER A 61 11.48 7.09 5.44
N ASP A 62 11.40 6.17 4.50
CA ASP A 62 10.32 6.16 3.52
C ASP A 62 9.11 5.44 4.11
N SER A 63 7.97 6.10 4.04
CA SER A 63 6.72 5.58 4.56
C SER A 63 5.60 5.72 3.54
N LEU A 64 4.85 4.65 3.34
CA LEU A 64 3.59 4.68 2.62
C LEU A 64 2.44 4.78 3.62
N ILE A 65 1.67 5.85 3.52
CA ILE A 65 0.47 6.02 4.33
C ILE A 65 -0.72 5.52 3.54
N GLN A 66 -1.31 4.41 3.99
CA GLN A 66 -2.52 3.88 3.42
C GLN A 66 -3.74 4.44 4.13
N LEU A 67 -4.58 5.15 3.38
CA LEU A 67 -5.86 5.67 3.84
C LEU A 67 -6.99 4.72 3.41
N THR A 68 -7.88 4.42 4.33
CA THR A 68 -9.11 3.67 4.05
C THR A 68 -10.28 4.58 4.45
N PRO A 69 -11.17 4.94 3.50
CA PRO A 69 -12.32 5.76 3.79
C PRO A 69 -13.22 5.09 4.83
N PRO A 70 -13.94 5.87 5.64
CA PRO A 70 -14.92 5.33 6.56
C PRO A 70 -16.05 4.65 5.78
N ALA A 71 -16.47 3.46 6.24
CA ALA A 71 -17.69 2.82 5.72
C ALA A 71 -18.92 3.34 6.48
N GLU A 72 -19.07 2.89 7.72
CA GLU A 72 -20.14 3.31 8.63
C GLU A 72 -19.60 4.17 9.78
N GLU A 73 -18.34 3.99 10.14
CA GLU A 73 -17.66 4.82 11.14
C GLU A 73 -17.22 6.14 10.50
N LYS A 74 -17.49 7.28 11.14
CA LYS A 74 -17.13 8.63 10.65
C LYS A 74 -15.62 8.91 10.58
N THR A 75 -14.75 7.92 10.83
CA THR A 75 -13.30 8.12 10.92
C THR A 75 -12.52 7.34 9.88
N TRP A 76 -11.57 8.01 9.24
CA TRP A 76 -10.62 7.37 8.35
C TRP A 76 -9.71 6.38 9.09
N LYS A 77 -9.64 5.16 8.57
CA LYS A 77 -8.63 4.19 9.03
C LYS A 77 -7.34 4.43 8.28
N MET A 78 -6.24 4.36 9.02
CA MET A 78 -4.93 4.63 8.47
C MET A 78 -3.94 3.54 8.86
N ARG A 79 -3.09 3.20 7.92
CA ARG A 79 -1.97 2.29 8.13
C ARG A 79 -0.70 2.94 7.62
N ASN A 80 0.31 3.01 8.45
CA ASN A 80 1.66 3.36 8.04
C ASN A 80 2.43 2.09 7.69
N ILE A 81 3.09 2.09 6.54
CA ILE A 81 3.90 0.97 6.04
C ILE A 81 5.29 1.53 5.75
N THR A 82 6.28 1.05 6.45
CA THR A 82 7.68 1.39 6.14
C THR A 82 8.02 0.82 4.77
N PHE A 83 8.39 1.70 3.84
CA PHE A 83 8.62 1.37 2.43
C PHE A 83 10.04 1.75 1.99
N ASP A 84 11.01 1.47 2.84
CA ASP A 84 12.43 1.66 2.56
C ASP A 84 13.11 0.37 2.06
N GLU A 85 14.29 0.50 1.48
CA GLU A 85 15.04 -0.63 0.92
C GLU A 85 15.50 -1.62 1.99
N LYS A 86 15.73 -1.17 3.22
CA LYS A 86 16.09 -2.02 4.35
C LYS A 86 14.95 -2.94 4.75
N THR A 87 13.73 -2.42 4.75
CA THR A 87 12.51 -3.17 5.10
C THR A 87 12.05 -4.06 3.95
N ILE A 88 12.10 -3.54 2.73
CA ILE A 88 11.70 -4.24 1.51
C ILE A 88 12.85 -4.15 0.50
N PRO A 89 13.82 -5.06 0.56
CA PRO A 89 14.92 -5.08 -0.39
C PRO A 89 14.44 -5.33 -1.83
N LYS A 90 15.30 -5.03 -2.80
CA LYS A 90 15.09 -5.38 -4.21
C LYS A 90 14.69 -6.85 -4.37
N GLY A 91 13.79 -7.13 -5.28
CA GLY A 91 13.24 -8.47 -5.51
C GLY A 91 12.28 -8.96 -4.41
N HIS A 92 11.95 -8.15 -3.39
CA HIS A 92 11.05 -8.54 -2.34
C HIS A 92 9.72 -7.79 -2.41
N PHE A 93 8.66 -8.50 -2.02
CA PHE A 93 7.29 -7.99 -2.02
C PHE A 93 6.60 -8.35 -0.72
N ILE A 94 5.74 -7.45 -0.23
CA ILE A 94 4.89 -7.73 0.93
C ILE A 94 3.45 -7.86 0.46
N PHE A 95 2.83 -8.95 0.84
CA PHE A 95 1.42 -9.24 0.58
C PHE A 95 0.61 -8.95 1.83
N PHE A 96 -0.52 -8.28 1.66
CA PHE A 96 -1.48 -7.95 2.73
C PHE A 96 -2.83 -8.52 2.38
N SER A 97 -3.41 -9.37 3.25
CA SER A 97 -4.78 -9.84 3.10
C SER A 97 -5.75 -8.95 3.85
N ARG A 98 -6.79 -8.48 3.15
CA ARG A 98 -7.95 -7.78 3.70
C ARG A 98 -9.21 -8.64 3.63
N LEU A 99 -9.06 -9.90 3.29
CA LEU A 99 -10.15 -10.85 3.20
C LEU A 99 -10.54 -11.35 4.58
N ASN A 100 -11.78 -11.75 4.72
CA ASN A 100 -12.27 -12.36 5.97
C ASN A 100 -11.81 -13.80 6.12
N ASN A 101 -11.58 -14.50 5.01
CA ASN A 101 -11.16 -15.89 4.95
C ASN A 101 -9.68 -15.99 4.52
N PRO A 102 -9.01 -17.07 4.88
CA PRO A 102 -7.67 -17.36 4.38
C PRO A 102 -7.66 -17.44 2.85
N ILE A 103 -6.56 -16.97 2.25
CA ILE A 103 -6.33 -17.00 0.80
C ILE A 103 -5.04 -17.72 0.49
N GLY A 104 -5.10 -18.70 -0.42
CA GLY A 104 -3.91 -19.33 -0.99
C GLY A 104 -3.32 -18.47 -2.10
N LEU A 105 -2.01 -18.33 -2.14
CA LEU A 105 -1.30 -17.53 -3.13
C LEU A 105 -0.16 -18.31 -3.76
N ALA A 106 -0.02 -18.18 -5.07
CA ALA A 106 1.18 -18.57 -5.79
C ALA A 106 1.77 -17.36 -6.51
N PHE A 107 3.00 -16.99 -6.16
CA PHE A 107 3.73 -15.87 -6.73
C PHE A 107 5.06 -16.35 -7.31
N GLY A 108 5.09 -16.51 -8.62
CA GLY A 108 6.14 -17.27 -9.30
C GLY A 108 6.17 -18.70 -8.80
N GLU A 109 7.31 -19.14 -8.24
CA GLU A 109 7.47 -20.47 -7.64
C GLU A 109 7.01 -20.53 -6.18
N ASN A 110 6.86 -19.38 -5.53
CA ASN A 110 6.46 -19.31 -4.12
C ASN A 110 4.98 -19.64 -3.93
N LYS A 111 4.66 -20.53 -3.01
CA LYS A 111 3.30 -20.85 -2.60
C LYS A 111 3.12 -20.60 -1.10
N PHE A 112 2.06 -19.94 -0.71
CA PHE A 112 1.78 -19.63 0.69
C PHE A 112 0.31 -19.31 0.92
N VAL A 113 -0.10 -19.34 2.18
CA VAL A 113 -1.44 -18.93 2.60
C VAL A 113 -1.31 -17.66 3.44
N LEU A 114 -2.24 -16.74 3.30
CA LEU A 114 -2.41 -15.60 4.18
C LEU A 114 -3.72 -15.72 4.93
N ALA A 115 -3.66 -15.64 6.26
CA ALA A 115 -4.83 -15.52 7.09
C ALA A 115 -5.44 -14.10 7.03
N ARG A 116 -6.58 -13.92 7.65
CA ARG A 116 -7.24 -12.60 7.77
C ARG A 116 -6.31 -11.59 8.41
N GLY A 117 -6.11 -10.46 7.75
CA GLY A 117 -5.30 -9.34 8.26
C GLY A 117 -3.80 -9.60 8.31
N GLU A 118 -3.36 -10.79 7.91
CA GLU A 118 -1.95 -11.16 7.87
C GLU A 118 -1.22 -10.44 6.74
N SER A 119 0.09 -10.28 6.94
CA SER A 119 1.03 -9.86 5.90
C SER A 119 2.24 -10.78 5.84
N LYS A 120 2.75 -11.00 4.63
CA LYS A 120 3.93 -11.84 4.41
C LYS A 120 4.89 -11.19 3.42
N LYS A 121 6.17 -11.13 3.80
CA LYS A 121 7.26 -10.72 2.91
C LYS A 121 7.77 -11.95 2.16
N VAL A 122 7.89 -11.83 0.84
CA VAL A 122 8.28 -12.91 -0.07
C VAL A 122 9.34 -12.39 -1.02
N LYS A 123 10.45 -13.11 -1.18
CA LYS A 123 11.41 -12.88 -2.25
C LYS A 123 10.81 -13.43 -3.54
N ALA A 124 10.79 -12.64 -4.60
CA ALA A 124 10.30 -13.10 -5.88
C ALA A 124 11.22 -14.16 -6.48
N THR A 125 10.61 -15.25 -6.93
CA THR A 125 11.28 -16.34 -7.64
C THR A 125 10.47 -16.61 -8.91
N PRO A 126 10.87 -16.00 -10.06
CA PRO A 126 10.20 -16.26 -11.33
C PRO A 126 10.22 -17.75 -11.67
N LYS A 127 9.19 -18.22 -12.37
CA LYS A 127 9.20 -19.56 -12.93
C LYS A 127 10.29 -19.66 -14.01
N ALA A 128 10.92 -20.82 -14.12
CA ALA A 128 11.90 -21.08 -15.17
C ALA A 128 11.36 -20.67 -16.55
N LYS A 129 12.19 -19.99 -17.36
CA LYS A 129 11.85 -19.43 -18.69
C LYS A 129 10.89 -18.23 -18.70
N GLN A 130 10.57 -17.63 -17.56
CA GLN A 130 9.72 -16.43 -17.45
C GLN A 130 10.39 -15.35 -16.58
N ASN A 131 11.67 -15.06 -16.82
CA ASN A 131 12.48 -14.19 -15.96
C ASN A 131 12.03 -12.72 -15.95
N ASP A 132 11.29 -12.28 -16.98
CA ASP A 132 10.77 -10.93 -17.16
C ASP A 132 9.29 -10.76 -16.76
N VAL A 133 8.65 -11.85 -16.31
CA VAL A 133 7.24 -11.88 -15.95
C VAL A 133 7.03 -12.56 -14.61
N MET A 134 6.24 -11.94 -13.75
CA MET A 134 5.77 -12.52 -12.49
C MET A 134 4.28 -12.79 -12.54
N GLU A 135 3.89 -14.03 -12.33
CA GLU A 135 2.51 -14.46 -12.22
C GLU A 135 2.07 -14.53 -10.76
N LEU A 136 0.91 -13.97 -10.47
CA LEU A 136 0.21 -14.14 -9.20
C LEU A 136 -1.11 -14.87 -9.45
N LEU A 137 -1.26 -16.00 -8.78
CA LEU A 137 -2.51 -16.74 -8.67
C LEU A 137 -3.03 -16.63 -7.23
N ALA A 138 -4.34 -16.46 -7.09
CA ALA A 138 -4.99 -16.51 -5.78
C ALA A 138 -6.10 -17.56 -5.78
N TYR A 139 -6.18 -18.31 -4.69
CA TYR A 139 -7.08 -19.44 -4.52
C TYR A 139 -7.96 -19.23 -3.29
N GLU A 140 -9.25 -19.37 -3.44
CA GLU A 140 -10.21 -19.42 -2.34
C GLU A 140 -10.52 -20.86 -1.94
N SER A 141 -10.70 -21.10 -0.64
CA SER A 141 -11.17 -22.41 -0.16
C SER A 141 -12.68 -22.47 -0.26
N LYS A 142 -13.20 -23.39 -1.08
CA LYS A 142 -14.62 -23.69 -1.22
C LYS A 142 -14.84 -25.19 -0.97
N ASN A 143 -15.69 -25.50 0.00
CA ASN A 143 -16.00 -26.90 0.36
C ASN A 143 -14.72 -27.74 0.63
N GLY A 144 -13.72 -27.15 1.26
CA GLY A 144 -12.43 -27.81 1.57
C GLY A 144 -11.46 -27.97 0.38
N LYS A 145 -11.80 -27.43 -0.79
CA LYS A 145 -10.94 -27.43 -1.98
C LYS A 145 -10.49 -26.02 -2.32
N TRP A 146 -9.25 -25.89 -2.81
CA TRP A 146 -8.72 -24.62 -3.29
C TRP A 146 -9.10 -24.45 -4.76
N GLU A 147 -9.84 -23.38 -5.07
CA GLU A 147 -10.25 -22.99 -6.41
C GLU A 147 -9.60 -21.68 -6.81
N GLU A 148 -9.11 -21.58 -8.04
CA GLU A 148 -8.54 -20.36 -8.56
C GLU A 148 -9.61 -19.27 -8.66
N ALA A 149 -9.37 -18.14 -7.98
CA ALA A 149 -10.27 -16.99 -7.94
C ALA A 149 -9.66 -15.74 -8.59
N PHE A 150 -8.35 -15.75 -8.84
CA PHE A 150 -7.66 -14.65 -9.51
C PHE A 150 -6.37 -15.14 -10.15
N SER A 151 -6.11 -14.62 -11.37
CA SER A 151 -4.86 -14.83 -12.09
C SER A 151 -4.43 -13.55 -12.79
N ARG A 152 -3.16 -13.18 -12.67
CA ARG A 152 -2.59 -12.06 -13.41
C ARG A 152 -1.08 -12.17 -13.55
N LYS A 153 -0.58 -11.72 -14.70
CA LYS A 153 0.85 -11.58 -15.00
C LYS A 153 1.22 -10.11 -15.06
N TRP A 154 2.41 -9.79 -14.57
CA TRP A 154 2.99 -8.44 -14.64
C TRP A 154 4.44 -8.50 -15.07
N PRO A 155 4.94 -7.45 -15.72
CA PRO A 155 6.37 -7.29 -15.93
C PRO A 155 7.14 -7.36 -14.60
N TYR A 156 8.26 -8.04 -14.61
CA TYR A 156 9.14 -8.23 -13.48
C TYR A 156 10.58 -7.85 -13.83
N SER A 157 11.25 -7.28 -12.86
CA SER A 157 12.71 -7.09 -12.83
C SER A 157 13.20 -7.41 -11.42
N PRO A 158 14.40 -7.94 -11.24
CA PRO A 158 15.02 -8.14 -9.93
C PRO A 158 15.16 -6.86 -9.10
N ASP A 159 15.18 -5.70 -9.75
CA ASP A 159 15.25 -4.39 -9.08
C ASP A 159 13.90 -3.87 -8.59
N LEU A 160 12.80 -4.53 -8.94
CA LEU A 160 11.48 -4.20 -8.43
C LEU A 160 11.34 -4.61 -6.97
N ARG A 161 10.66 -3.76 -6.22
CA ARG A 161 10.12 -4.08 -4.89
C ARG A 161 8.69 -3.57 -4.78
N GLY A 162 7.91 -4.10 -3.86
CA GLY A 162 6.54 -3.60 -3.80
C GLY A 162 5.63 -4.24 -2.78
N LEU A 163 4.38 -3.80 -2.85
CA LEU A 163 3.29 -4.18 -1.98
C LEU A 163 2.13 -4.70 -2.81
N TYR A 164 1.52 -5.77 -2.35
CA TYR A 164 0.30 -6.34 -2.89
C TYR A 164 -0.80 -6.31 -1.83
N PHE A 165 -1.91 -5.67 -2.13
CA PHE A 165 -3.08 -5.61 -1.27
C PHE A 165 -4.18 -6.46 -1.88
N ILE A 166 -4.52 -7.55 -1.20
CA ILE A 166 -5.52 -8.50 -1.65
C ILE A 166 -6.81 -8.21 -0.88
N GLY A 167 -7.84 -7.94 -1.62
CA GLY A 167 -9.16 -7.62 -1.08
C GLY A 167 -10.27 -8.15 -1.97
N MET A 168 -11.51 -7.79 -1.65
CA MET A 168 -12.69 -8.15 -2.42
C MET A 168 -13.42 -6.90 -2.90
N LYS A 169 -13.88 -6.93 -4.14
CA LYS A 169 -14.78 -5.90 -4.70
C LYS A 169 -15.85 -6.59 -5.54
N ARG A 170 -17.12 -6.35 -5.23
CA ARG A 170 -18.27 -6.98 -5.91
C ARG A 170 -18.14 -8.50 -5.99
N ASN A 171 -17.86 -9.14 -4.85
CA ASN A 171 -17.66 -10.60 -4.71
C ASN A 171 -16.56 -11.22 -5.60
N ARG A 172 -15.56 -10.41 -6.00
CA ARG A 172 -14.40 -10.89 -6.76
C ARG A 172 -13.11 -10.46 -6.09
N ILE A 173 -12.14 -11.35 -6.07
CA ILE A 173 -10.78 -11.01 -5.61
C ILE A 173 -10.23 -9.87 -6.44
N ARG A 174 -9.69 -8.88 -5.76
CA ARG A 174 -8.96 -7.76 -6.34
C ARG A 174 -7.59 -7.66 -5.71
N VAL A 175 -6.62 -7.40 -6.56
CA VAL A 175 -5.24 -7.17 -6.14
C VAL A 175 -4.83 -5.79 -6.60
N ASN A 176 -4.52 -4.92 -5.64
CA ASN A 176 -3.88 -3.64 -5.90
C ASN A 176 -2.39 -3.79 -5.66
N ARG A 177 -1.59 -3.30 -6.59
CA ARG A 177 -0.14 -3.41 -6.56
C ARG A 177 0.50 -2.02 -6.53
N ILE A 178 1.43 -1.82 -5.61
CA ILE A 178 2.32 -0.67 -5.57
C ILE A 178 3.72 -1.21 -5.76
N VAL A 179 4.40 -0.80 -6.82
CA VAL A 179 5.77 -1.21 -7.10
C VAL A 179 6.65 0.00 -7.37
N GLU A 180 7.90 -0.11 -6.99
CA GLU A 180 8.93 0.88 -7.19
C GLU A 180 10.13 0.21 -7.83
N PHE A 181 10.70 0.88 -8.82
CA PHE A 181 12.03 0.59 -9.29
C PHE A 181 13.03 1.32 -8.38
N SER A 182 13.95 0.62 -7.79
CA SER A 182 15.12 1.30 -7.23
C SER A 182 15.96 1.81 -8.39
N LEU A 183 15.84 3.09 -8.69
CA LEU A 183 16.82 3.73 -9.56
C LEU A 183 18.18 3.61 -8.85
N PRO A 184 19.27 3.29 -9.58
CA PRO A 184 20.60 3.44 -9.02
C PRO A 184 20.74 4.88 -8.51
N MET A 185 21.17 5.06 -7.27
CA MET A 185 21.57 6.39 -6.83
C MET A 185 22.78 6.76 -7.69
N GLU A 186 22.65 7.78 -8.51
CA GLU A 186 23.79 8.42 -9.14
C GLU A 186 24.69 8.95 -7.99
N ASN A 187 25.89 8.37 -7.91
CA ASN A 187 26.94 8.80 -6.98
C ASN A 187 27.56 10.11 -7.46
#